data_321021878168fdc75df5854781663dc8
#
_entry.id   321021878168fdc75df5854781663dc8
#
_cell.length_a   1.000
_cell.length_b   1.000
_cell.length_c   1.000
_cell.angle_alpha   90.00
_cell.angle_beta   90.00
_cell.angle_gamma   90.00
#
_symmetry.space_group_name_H-M   'P 1'
#
loop_
_entity.id
_entity.type
_entity.pdbx_description
1 polymer ?
#
loop_
_entity_poly.entity_id
_entity_poly.type
_entity_poly.pdbx_seq_one_letter_code
_entity_poly.pdbx_strand_id
1 'polypeptide(L)'
;VKNAVYFVHGINAKHLEVNNAKQDCKKVFGKAMSDLRAKGWKGKFVTWGYYKKDVNCTRKVNGNLDTRIQELGRLLAWDIYKNYSRHGKKVDVVGHSMGGQVIRAAITGVNKYGSSSKWPDYLYVEDVVTLASPFKGAGIARLCSLQSHKQCSDLKPGSGFLSWAGQNPQSRMKTDWTLIGSSDDDTVHSGSAIGMKAKHKVVYYSGQGLEHNGIQKAGGNKVYKYKYSDNNGARWSTNSERRAPLRYTYEALRHPSVW
;
A
#
# COMPACT_ATOMS: atom_id res chain seq x y z
N VAL A 1 9.50 20.97 -5.32
CA VAL A 1 8.13 20.55 -5.67
C VAL A 1 7.92 19.15 -5.16
N LYS A 2 6.86 18.94 -4.36
CA LYS A 2 6.50 17.65 -3.82
C LYS A 2 5.61 16.88 -4.78
N ASN A 3 5.82 15.56 -4.85
CA ASN A 3 5.01 14.69 -5.68
C ASN A 3 3.56 14.65 -5.18
N ALA A 4 2.63 14.35 -6.09
CA ALA A 4 1.31 13.91 -5.68
C ALA A 4 1.43 12.55 -4.99
N VAL A 5 0.60 12.31 -3.98
CA VAL A 5 0.58 11.05 -3.23
C VAL A 5 -0.76 10.38 -3.45
N TYR A 6 -0.72 9.15 -3.96
CA TYR A 6 -1.89 8.28 -4.05
C TYR A 6 -2.04 7.49 -2.74
N PHE A 7 -3.29 7.29 -2.34
CA PHE A 7 -3.62 6.45 -1.18
C PHE A 7 -4.56 5.35 -1.63
N VAL A 8 -4.19 4.10 -1.39
CA VAL A 8 -4.93 2.91 -1.83
C VAL A 8 -5.33 2.07 -0.62
N HIS A 9 -6.63 1.94 -0.40
CA HIS A 9 -7.19 1.23 0.75
C HIS A 9 -7.10 -0.29 0.62
N GLY A 10 -7.43 -0.98 1.71
CA GLY A 10 -7.45 -2.43 1.78
C GLY A 10 -8.79 -3.05 1.41
N ILE A 11 -8.84 -4.38 1.54
CA ILE A 11 -10.04 -5.16 1.29
C ILE A 11 -11.08 -4.93 2.40
N ASN A 12 -12.35 -4.91 2.01
CA ASN A 12 -13.47 -5.04 2.93
C ASN A 12 -14.37 -6.18 2.44
N ALA A 13 -14.03 -7.41 2.83
CA ALA A 13 -14.66 -8.61 2.32
C ALA A 13 -15.56 -9.32 3.36
N LYS A 14 -16.01 -8.60 4.37
CA LYS A 14 -16.97 -9.11 5.35
C LYS A 14 -18.40 -8.95 4.87
N HIS A 15 -18.64 -9.30 3.59
CA HIS A 15 -19.92 -9.23 2.92
C HIS A 15 -20.16 -10.50 2.12
N LEU A 16 -21.39 -10.99 2.12
CA LEU A 16 -21.77 -12.15 1.29
C LEU A 16 -21.88 -11.74 -0.20
N GLU A 17 -22.44 -10.54 -0.46
CA GLU A 17 -22.61 -10.02 -1.80
C GLU A 17 -21.36 -9.28 -2.27
N VAL A 18 -20.83 -9.65 -3.42
CA VAL A 18 -19.59 -9.07 -3.97
C VAL A 18 -19.67 -7.56 -4.18
N ASN A 19 -20.87 -7.05 -4.50
CA ASN A 19 -21.08 -5.62 -4.77
C ASN A 19 -21.31 -4.78 -3.52
N ASN A 20 -21.36 -5.39 -2.34
CA ASN A 20 -21.57 -4.66 -1.08
C ASN A 20 -20.28 -4.20 -0.42
N ALA A 21 -19.13 -4.60 -0.94
CA ALA A 21 -17.86 -4.10 -0.44
C ALA A 21 -17.79 -2.57 -0.56
N LYS A 22 -17.32 -1.93 0.50
CA LYS A 22 -17.28 -0.48 0.63
C LYS A 22 -16.13 -0.07 1.54
N GLN A 23 -15.44 0.99 1.16
CA GLN A 23 -14.53 1.72 2.03
C GLN A 23 -14.87 3.21 1.97
N ASP A 24 -14.59 3.89 3.06
CA ASP A 24 -14.64 5.34 3.12
C ASP A 24 -13.19 5.86 3.11
N CYS A 25 -12.75 6.42 2.00
CA CYS A 25 -11.37 6.87 1.86
C CYS A 25 -10.96 7.90 2.91
N LYS A 26 -11.90 8.74 3.35
CA LYS A 26 -11.65 9.73 4.40
C LYS A 26 -11.46 9.08 5.76
N LYS A 27 -12.24 8.04 6.08
CA LYS A 27 -12.06 7.29 7.33
C LYS A 27 -10.73 6.55 7.35
N VAL A 28 -10.34 5.95 6.23
CA VAL A 28 -9.08 5.18 6.16
C VAL A 28 -7.87 6.10 6.20
N PHE A 29 -7.87 7.16 5.40
CA PHE A 29 -6.68 7.98 5.16
C PHE A 29 -6.76 9.44 5.61
N GLY A 30 -7.90 9.88 6.14
CA GLY A 30 -8.07 11.28 6.56
C GLY A 30 -7.02 11.70 7.58
N LYS A 31 -6.73 10.84 8.55
CA LYS A 31 -5.72 11.12 9.57
C LYS A 31 -4.30 11.14 8.98
N ALA A 32 -3.99 10.23 8.06
CA ALA A 32 -2.71 10.23 7.37
C ALA A 32 -2.51 11.53 6.57
N MET A 33 -3.52 11.93 5.81
CA MET A 33 -3.44 13.16 5.03
C MET A 33 -3.28 14.40 5.90
N SER A 34 -4.06 14.52 6.98
CA SER A 34 -3.91 15.66 7.88
C SER A 34 -2.57 15.67 8.61
N ASP A 35 -2.07 14.50 9.00
CA ASP A 35 -0.76 14.37 9.66
C ASP A 35 0.38 14.77 8.73
N LEU A 36 0.35 14.32 7.48
CA LEU A 36 1.35 14.69 6.48
C LEU A 36 1.30 16.20 6.18
N ARG A 37 0.11 16.79 6.11
CA ARG A 37 -0.03 18.26 5.96
C ARG A 37 0.58 19.00 7.15
N ALA A 38 0.30 18.54 8.37
CA ALA A 38 0.85 19.14 9.58
C ALA A 38 2.39 19.08 9.63
N LYS A 39 2.97 18.04 9.03
CA LYS A 39 4.43 17.90 8.91
C LYS A 39 5.04 18.71 7.77
N GLY A 40 4.19 19.33 6.93
CA GLY A 40 4.65 20.23 5.87
C GLY A 40 4.59 19.66 4.46
N TRP A 41 3.94 18.52 4.24
CA TRP A 41 3.76 18.00 2.88
C TRP A 41 2.93 18.97 2.03
N LYS A 42 3.44 19.36 0.87
CA LYS A 42 2.81 20.34 -0.03
C LYS A 42 2.17 19.72 -1.26
N GLY A 43 2.50 18.47 -1.58
CA GLY A 43 1.98 17.78 -2.77
C GLY A 43 0.49 17.48 -2.66
N LYS A 44 -0.13 17.27 -3.80
CA LYS A 44 -1.55 16.92 -3.88
C LYS A 44 -1.78 15.51 -3.33
N PHE A 45 -2.91 15.31 -2.65
CA PHE A 45 -3.35 13.98 -2.23
C PHE A 45 -4.45 13.46 -3.14
N VAL A 46 -4.34 12.19 -3.53
CA VAL A 46 -5.31 11.49 -4.35
C VAL A 46 -5.69 10.19 -3.65
N THR A 47 -6.90 10.11 -3.10
CA THR A 47 -7.41 8.84 -2.62
C THR A 47 -8.08 8.11 -3.78
N TRP A 48 -7.66 6.86 -4.01
CA TRP A 48 -8.16 6.06 -5.12
C TRP A 48 -8.98 4.87 -4.60
N GLY A 49 -10.29 4.94 -4.81
CA GLY A 49 -11.22 3.89 -4.43
C GLY A 49 -11.37 2.86 -5.53
N TYR A 50 -11.73 1.61 -5.16
CA TYR A 50 -11.89 0.56 -6.16
C TYR A 50 -13.10 -0.35 -5.96
N TYR A 51 -13.97 -0.01 -5.02
CA TYR A 51 -15.28 -0.63 -4.92
C TYR A 51 -16.36 0.35 -5.39
N LYS A 52 -17.37 -0.19 -6.08
CA LYS A 52 -18.48 0.62 -6.60
C LYS A 52 -19.12 1.50 -5.52
N LYS A 53 -19.21 0.98 -4.29
CA LYS A 53 -19.83 1.68 -3.15
C LYS A 53 -18.86 2.54 -2.34
N ASP A 54 -17.60 2.65 -2.73
CA ASP A 54 -16.64 3.51 -2.06
C ASP A 54 -17.10 4.95 -2.02
N VAL A 55 -16.85 5.63 -0.90
CA VAL A 55 -17.25 7.02 -0.67
C VAL A 55 -16.06 7.88 -0.24
N ASN A 56 -16.19 9.18 -0.43
CA ASN A 56 -15.21 10.20 -0.01
C ASN A 56 -13.80 9.95 -0.59
N CYS A 57 -13.73 9.38 -1.78
CA CYS A 57 -12.50 9.17 -2.52
C CYS A 57 -12.35 10.25 -3.60
N THR A 58 -11.12 10.66 -3.89
CA THR A 58 -10.83 11.62 -4.96
C THR A 58 -11.33 11.09 -6.30
N ARG A 59 -11.02 9.82 -6.58
CA ARG A 59 -11.50 9.08 -7.75
C ARG A 59 -11.77 7.64 -7.34
N LYS A 60 -12.61 6.95 -8.10
CA LYS A 60 -12.84 5.53 -7.88
C LYS A 60 -13.14 4.80 -9.19
N VAL A 61 -12.93 3.51 -9.18
CA VAL A 61 -13.42 2.58 -10.18
C VAL A 61 -14.52 1.70 -9.56
N ASN A 62 -15.35 1.10 -10.39
CA ASN A 62 -16.52 0.34 -9.92
C ASN A 62 -16.21 -1.16 -9.81
N GLY A 63 -15.17 -1.52 -9.06
CA GLY A 63 -14.86 -2.91 -8.77
C GLY A 63 -15.74 -3.52 -7.68
N ASN A 64 -15.54 -4.80 -7.43
CA ASN A 64 -16.18 -5.56 -6.36
C ASN A 64 -15.20 -6.64 -5.83
N LEU A 65 -15.67 -7.51 -4.93
CA LEU A 65 -14.82 -8.55 -4.32
C LEU A 65 -14.32 -9.61 -5.31
N ASP A 66 -14.94 -9.70 -6.49
CA ASP A 66 -14.50 -10.60 -7.57
C ASP A 66 -13.61 -9.91 -8.61
N THR A 67 -13.32 -8.63 -8.45
CA THR A 67 -12.32 -7.95 -9.26
C THR A 67 -10.94 -8.32 -8.72
N ARG A 68 -10.19 -9.10 -9.48
CA ARG A 68 -8.88 -9.59 -9.05
C ARG A 68 -7.90 -8.45 -8.78
N ILE A 69 -6.95 -8.68 -7.88
CA ILE A 69 -5.94 -7.68 -7.54
C ILE A 69 -5.14 -7.26 -8.78
N GLN A 70 -4.84 -8.19 -9.68
CA GLN A 70 -4.16 -7.89 -10.94
C GLN A 70 -4.94 -6.86 -11.78
N GLU A 71 -6.26 -7.00 -11.87
CA GLU A 71 -7.11 -6.05 -12.59
C GLU A 71 -7.19 -4.70 -11.89
N LEU A 72 -7.29 -4.68 -10.56
CA LEU A 72 -7.23 -3.44 -9.80
C LEU A 72 -5.90 -2.71 -10.04
N GLY A 73 -4.81 -3.46 -10.10
CA GLY A 73 -3.49 -2.91 -10.44
C GLY A 73 -3.47 -2.26 -11.81
N ARG A 74 -4.10 -2.90 -12.79
CA ARG A 74 -4.21 -2.34 -14.16
C ARG A 74 -4.97 -1.02 -14.15
N LEU A 75 -6.07 -0.96 -13.45
CA LEU A 75 -6.89 0.25 -13.35
C LEU A 75 -6.16 1.38 -12.61
N LEU A 76 -5.44 1.06 -11.53
CA LEU A 76 -4.60 2.03 -10.81
C LEU A 76 -3.47 2.53 -11.72
N ALA A 77 -2.83 1.64 -12.46
CA ALA A 77 -1.76 2.02 -13.39
C ALA A 77 -2.25 3.03 -14.43
N TRP A 78 -3.45 2.83 -14.98
CA TRP A 78 -4.03 3.79 -15.92
C TRP A 78 -4.36 5.13 -15.27
N ASP A 79 -4.85 5.14 -14.02
CA ASP A 79 -5.11 6.40 -13.32
C ASP A 79 -3.83 7.21 -13.13
N ILE A 80 -2.77 6.56 -12.67
CA ILE A 80 -1.46 7.19 -12.48
C ILE A 80 -0.89 7.66 -13.84
N TYR A 81 -0.98 6.84 -14.86
CA TYR A 81 -0.46 7.18 -16.19
C TYR A 81 -1.17 8.38 -16.79
N LYS A 82 -2.50 8.34 -16.85
CA LYS A 82 -3.30 9.40 -17.48
C LYS A 82 -3.16 10.74 -16.79
N ASN A 83 -3.04 10.73 -15.46
CA ASN A 83 -3.03 11.97 -14.69
C ASN A 83 -1.63 12.49 -14.38
N TYR A 84 -0.60 11.65 -14.43
CA TYR A 84 0.75 12.04 -14.01
C TYR A 84 1.84 11.55 -14.95
N SER A 85 2.02 10.24 -15.10
CA SER A 85 3.20 9.70 -15.79
C SER A 85 3.32 10.17 -17.24
N ARG A 86 2.24 10.18 -17.99
CA ARG A 86 2.26 10.64 -19.39
C ARG A 86 2.60 12.12 -19.53
N HIS A 87 2.46 12.87 -18.46
CA HIS A 87 2.82 14.30 -18.40
C HIS A 87 4.21 14.51 -17.80
N GLY A 88 5.01 13.44 -17.66
CA GLY A 88 6.36 13.50 -17.07
C GLY A 88 6.38 13.77 -15.57
N LYS A 89 5.27 13.60 -14.89
CA LYS A 89 5.14 13.85 -13.43
C LYS A 89 5.28 12.57 -12.64
N LYS A 90 6.07 12.62 -11.58
CA LYS A 90 6.24 11.53 -10.62
C LYS A 90 5.13 11.53 -9.59
N VAL A 91 4.83 10.36 -9.05
CA VAL A 91 3.94 10.21 -7.89
C VAL A 91 4.61 9.37 -6.81
N ASP A 92 4.13 9.51 -5.59
CA ASP A 92 4.35 8.58 -4.50
C ASP A 92 3.04 7.86 -4.21
N VAL A 93 3.12 6.67 -3.62
CA VAL A 93 1.92 5.87 -3.35
C VAL A 93 2.00 5.27 -1.95
N VAL A 94 0.92 5.38 -1.20
CA VAL A 94 0.75 4.78 0.12
C VAL A 94 -0.36 3.74 0.05
N GLY A 95 -0.08 2.52 0.49
CA GLY A 95 -1.06 1.45 0.54
C GLY A 95 -1.26 0.91 1.94
N HIS A 96 -2.51 0.62 2.30
CA HIS A 96 -2.86 -0.08 3.52
C HIS A 96 -3.42 -1.46 3.17
N SER A 97 -2.96 -2.48 3.87
CA SER A 97 -3.44 -3.84 3.72
C SER A 97 -3.38 -4.30 2.23
N MET A 98 -4.45 -4.85 1.67
CA MET A 98 -4.47 -5.25 0.25
C MET A 98 -4.07 -4.12 -0.70
N GLY A 99 -4.22 -2.85 -0.29
CA GLY A 99 -3.81 -1.70 -1.11
C GLY A 99 -2.35 -1.76 -1.55
N GLY A 100 -1.45 -2.26 -0.71
CA GLY A 100 -0.05 -2.47 -1.08
C GLY A 100 0.13 -3.51 -2.18
N GLN A 101 -0.71 -4.54 -2.19
CA GLN A 101 -0.71 -5.55 -3.26
C GLN A 101 -1.27 -5.00 -4.58
N VAL A 102 -2.24 -4.08 -4.50
CA VAL A 102 -2.76 -3.38 -5.68
C VAL A 102 -1.66 -2.53 -6.33
N ILE A 103 -0.89 -1.81 -5.52
CA ILE A 103 0.26 -1.03 -5.99
C ILE A 103 1.32 -1.94 -6.63
N ARG A 104 1.65 -3.04 -5.95
CA ARG A 104 2.57 -4.06 -6.47
C ARG A 104 2.11 -4.58 -7.84
N ALA A 105 0.82 -4.86 -7.96
CA ALA A 105 0.22 -5.33 -9.21
C ALA A 105 0.30 -4.29 -10.32
N ALA A 106 0.09 -3.00 -10.00
CA ALA A 106 0.17 -1.92 -10.98
C ALA A 106 1.56 -1.87 -11.63
N ILE A 107 2.61 -1.86 -10.81
CA ILE A 107 3.99 -1.76 -11.32
C ILE A 107 4.42 -3.06 -12.00
N THR A 108 4.09 -4.22 -11.40
CA THR A 108 4.39 -5.53 -12.01
C THR A 108 3.77 -5.66 -13.40
N GLY A 109 2.49 -5.30 -13.53
CA GLY A 109 1.77 -5.46 -14.80
C GLY A 109 2.30 -4.53 -15.89
N VAL A 110 2.64 -3.29 -15.55
CA VAL A 110 3.29 -2.38 -16.51
C VAL A 110 4.62 -2.96 -16.99
N ASN A 111 5.42 -3.53 -16.09
CA ASN A 111 6.69 -4.17 -16.48
C ASN A 111 6.48 -5.37 -17.40
N LYS A 112 5.46 -6.19 -17.13
CA LYS A 112 5.20 -7.41 -17.91
C LYS A 112 4.48 -7.13 -19.22
N TYR A 113 3.56 -6.16 -19.25
CA TYR A 113 2.59 -5.98 -20.32
C TYR A 113 2.57 -4.57 -20.93
N GLY A 114 3.54 -3.72 -20.64
CA GLY A 114 3.56 -2.34 -21.13
C GLY A 114 3.67 -2.19 -22.66
N SER A 115 4.00 -3.28 -23.36
CA SER A 115 3.92 -3.31 -24.84
C SER A 115 2.51 -3.60 -25.36
N SER A 116 1.59 -4.01 -24.50
CA SER A 116 0.19 -4.27 -24.81
C SER A 116 -0.65 -3.00 -24.66
N SER A 117 -1.66 -2.82 -25.52
CA SER A 117 -2.60 -1.68 -25.39
C SER A 117 -3.45 -1.72 -24.13
N LYS A 118 -3.49 -2.83 -23.41
CA LYS A 118 -4.29 -2.98 -22.17
C LYS A 118 -3.63 -2.36 -20.95
N TRP A 119 -2.32 -2.17 -20.98
CA TRP A 119 -1.55 -1.60 -19.86
C TRP A 119 -0.80 -0.35 -20.33
N PRO A 120 -0.58 0.62 -19.44
CA PRO A 120 0.29 1.74 -19.78
C PRO A 120 1.71 1.27 -20.14
N ASP A 121 2.39 2.02 -20.99
CA ASP A 121 3.75 1.69 -21.40
C ASP A 121 4.76 1.88 -20.28
N TYR A 122 4.50 2.81 -19.36
CA TYR A 122 5.40 3.13 -18.25
C TYR A 122 4.66 3.86 -17.14
N LEU A 123 5.28 3.87 -15.97
CA LEU A 123 4.87 4.70 -14.82
C LEU A 123 6.10 5.42 -14.25
N TYR A 124 5.85 6.55 -13.61
CA TYR A 124 6.83 7.27 -12.78
C TYR A 124 6.36 7.23 -11.33
N VAL A 125 6.78 6.21 -10.59
CA VAL A 125 6.50 6.05 -9.16
C VAL A 125 7.82 6.09 -8.41
N GLU A 126 8.00 7.09 -7.53
CA GLU A 126 9.29 7.31 -6.83
C GLU A 126 9.33 6.56 -5.51
N ASP A 127 8.42 6.85 -4.59
CA ASP A 127 8.38 6.20 -3.29
C ASP A 127 7.05 5.49 -3.07
N VAL A 128 7.12 4.26 -2.59
CA VAL A 128 5.95 3.49 -2.15
C VAL A 128 6.11 3.14 -0.69
N VAL A 129 5.10 3.45 0.10
CA VAL A 129 5.02 3.04 1.51
C VAL A 129 3.83 2.12 1.67
N THR A 130 4.04 0.95 2.25
CA THR A 130 2.95 0.02 2.56
C THR A 130 2.85 -0.21 4.05
N LEU A 131 1.62 -0.28 4.53
CA LEU A 131 1.28 -0.46 5.94
C LEU A 131 0.42 -1.72 6.07
N ALA A 132 0.95 -2.74 6.71
CA ALA A 132 0.27 -4.00 6.96
C ALA A 132 -0.22 -4.70 5.67
N SER A 133 0.57 -4.68 4.61
CA SER A 133 0.21 -5.30 3.33
C SER A 133 0.66 -6.76 3.28
N PRO A 134 -0.22 -7.69 2.87
CA PRO A 134 0.05 -9.12 2.95
C PRO A 134 0.89 -9.62 1.77
N PHE A 135 2.17 -9.27 1.71
CA PHE A 135 3.05 -9.61 0.59
C PHE A 135 3.31 -11.11 0.43
N LYS A 136 3.19 -11.89 1.51
CA LYS A 136 3.23 -13.36 1.47
C LYS A 136 1.86 -13.99 1.66
N GLY A 137 0.81 -13.19 1.53
CA GLY A 137 -0.55 -13.62 1.80
C GLY A 137 -0.94 -13.47 3.27
N ALA A 138 -2.19 -13.78 3.56
CA ALA A 138 -2.75 -13.70 4.90
C ALA A 138 -3.76 -14.82 5.13
N GLY A 139 -3.95 -15.17 6.39
CA GLY A 139 -5.06 -16.04 6.81
C GLY A 139 -6.37 -15.31 6.54
N ILE A 140 -7.11 -15.75 5.53
CA ILE A 140 -8.27 -15.01 5.02
C ILE A 140 -9.50 -15.06 5.93
N ALA A 141 -9.53 -15.94 6.93
CA ALA A 141 -10.66 -16.04 7.84
C ALA A 141 -10.93 -14.73 8.61
N ARG A 142 -9.91 -13.91 8.83
CA ARG A 142 -10.06 -12.61 9.48
C ARG A 142 -10.43 -11.48 8.52
N LEU A 143 -10.15 -11.66 7.23
CA LEU A 143 -10.40 -10.64 6.20
C LEU A 143 -11.68 -10.88 5.43
N CYS A 144 -12.12 -12.14 5.30
CA CYS A 144 -13.15 -12.55 4.37
C CYS A 144 -14.25 -13.36 5.03
N SER A 145 -15.51 -13.05 4.74
CA SER A 145 -16.67 -13.86 5.12
C SER A 145 -16.83 -15.06 4.20
N LEU A 146 -16.55 -14.91 2.91
CA LEU A 146 -16.55 -15.97 1.91
C LEU A 146 -15.19 -16.09 1.27
N GLN A 147 -14.57 -17.26 1.40
CA GLN A 147 -13.25 -17.52 0.85
C GLN A 147 -13.27 -17.68 -0.67
N SER A 148 -14.45 -17.83 -1.27
CA SER A 148 -14.62 -17.96 -2.74
C SER A 148 -14.52 -16.63 -3.47
N HIS A 149 -14.61 -15.48 -2.81
CA HIS A 149 -14.39 -14.19 -3.46
C HIS A 149 -12.98 -14.16 -4.06
N LYS A 150 -12.86 -13.67 -5.28
CA LYS A 150 -11.58 -13.72 -6.01
C LYS A 150 -10.47 -12.93 -5.34
N GLN A 151 -10.78 -11.79 -4.72
CA GLN A 151 -9.79 -11.05 -3.94
C GLN A 151 -9.31 -11.84 -2.74
N CYS A 152 -10.20 -12.59 -2.08
CA CYS A 152 -9.82 -13.46 -0.98
C CYS A 152 -8.91 -14.60 -1.45
N SER A 153 -9.22 -15.19 -2.59
CA SER A 153 -8.37 -16.22 -3.21
C SER A 153 -6.98 -15.69 -3.55
N ASP A 154 -6.91 -14.47 -4.08
CA ASP A 154 -5.63 -13.82 -4.42
C ASP A 154 -4.76 -13.57 -3.17
N LEU A 155 -5.38 -13.34 -2.02
CA LEU A 155 -4.65 -13.06 -0.76
C LEU A 155 -4.17 -14.32 -0.03
N LYS A 156 -4.60 -15.51 -0.45
CA LYS A 156 -4.12 -16.75 0.19
C LYS A 156 -2.63 -16.95 -0.03
N PRO A 157 -1.88 -17.44 0.98
CA PRO A 157 -0.51 -17.89 0.77
C PRO A 157 -0.45 -18.90 -0.39
N GLY A 158 0.53 -18.75 -1.26
CA GLY A 158 0.70 -19.64 -2.41
C GLY A 158 -0.27 -19.39 -3.58
N SER A 159 -1.03 -18.29 -3.55
CA SER A 159 -1.97 -17.97 -4.64
C SER A 159 -1.26 -17.71 -5.97
N GLY A 160 -2.01 -17.86 -7.07
CA GLY A 160 -1.52 -17.50 -8.40
C GLY A 160 -1.12 -16.03 -8.50
N PHE A 161 -1.83 -15.14 -7.80
CA PHE A 161 -1.46 -13.73 -7.74
C PHE A 161 -0.06 -13.55 -7.15
N LEU A 162 0.24 -14.20 -6.02
CA LEU A 162 1.56 -14.07 -5.39
C LEU A 162 2.69 -14.60 -6.27
N SER A 163 2.42 -15.67 -7.04
CA SER A 163 3.39 -16.20 -8.01
C SER A 163 3.63 -15.25 -9.18
N TRP A 164 2.59 -14.54 -9.60
CA TRP A 164 2.67 -13.58 -10.70
C TRP A 164 3.34 -12.26 -10.31
N ALA A 165 3.11 -11.78 -9.08
CA ALA A 165 3.55 -10.47 -8.62
C ALA A 165 5.08 -10.40 -8.46
N GLY A 166 5.67 -9.31 -8.94
CA GLY A 166 7.11 -9.09 -8.87
C GLY A 166 7.62 -8.82 -7.46
N GLN A 167 8.90 -9.09 -7.24
CA GLN A 167 9.62 -8.73 -6.03
C GLN A 167 10.28 -7.36 -6.24
N ASN A 168 9.98 -6.40 -5.38
CA ASN A 168 10.51 -5.03 -5.51
C ASN A 168 10.31 -4.46 -6.93
N PRO A 169 9.08 -4.50 -7.47
CA PRO A 169 8.88 -4.08 -8.86
C PRO A 169 9.22 -2.61 -9.03
N GLN A 170 9.86 -2.29 -10.15
CA GLN A 170 10.40 -0.97 -10.44
C GLN A 170 9.60 -0.32 -11.55
N SER A 171 9.22 0.95 -11.38
CA SER A 171 8.69 1.76 -12.47
C SER A 171 9.83 2.20 -13.40
N ARG A 172 9.55 3.02 -14.40
CA ARG A 172 10.58 3.51 -15.32
C ARG A 172 11.72 4.27 -14.61
N MET A 173 11.42 4.85 -13.46
CA MET A 173 12.44 5.41 -12.56
C MET A 173 12.68 4.45 -11.39
N LYS A 174 13.71 4.67 -10.58
CA LYS A 174 13.92 3.88 -9.36
C LYS A 174 12.75 4.09 -8.41
N THR A 175 12.04 3.01 -8.09
CA THR A 175 10.98 3.00 -7.10
C THR A 175 11.54 2.51 -5.78
N ASP A 176 11.47 3.33 -4.74
CA ASP A 176 11.93 2.97 -3.40
C ASP A 176 10.74 2.48 -2.56
N TRP A 177 10.84 1.25 -2.08
CA TRP A 177 9.78 0.61 -1.29
C TRP A 177 10.13 0.63 0.19
N THR A 178 9.18 1.07 1.01
CA THR A 178 9.24 1.01 2.47
C THR A 178 8.08 0.16 2.96
N LEU A 179 8.37 -1.00 3.55
CA LEU A 179 7.37 -1.95 4.03
C LEU A 179 7.28 -1.86 5.55
N ILE A 180 6.08 -1.57 6.05
CA ILE A 180 5.83 -1.36 7.48
C ILE A 180 4.82 -2.39 7.98
N GLY A 181 5.17 -3.09 9.05
CA GLY A 181 4.30 -4.03 9.72
C GLY A 181 4.36 -3.87 11.24
N SER A 182 3.47 -4.56 11.93
CA SER A 182 3.37 -4.53 13.40
C SER A 182 3.19 -5.93 13.95
N SER A 183 3.92 -6.23 15.03
CA SER A 183 3.77 -7.52 15.72
C SER A 183 2.44 -7.65 16.45
N ASP A 184 1.70 -6.56 16.67
CA ASP A 184 0.34 -6.60 17.23
C ASP A 184 -0.75 -6.88 16.18
N ASP A 185 -0.38 -6.93 14.90
CA ASP A 185 -1.32 -7.23 13.83
C ASP A 185 -1.51 -8.76 13.72
N ASP A 186 -2.71 -9.23 14.08
CA ASP A 186 -3.07 -10.66 13.95
C ASP A 186 -3.86 -10.97 12.69
N THR A 187 -4.10 -9.98 11.85
CA THR A 187 -4.73 -10.16 10.54
C THR A 187 -3.68 -10.39 9.44
N VAL A 188 -2.69 -9.51 9.38
CA VAL A 188 -1.53 -9.65 8.51
C VAL A 188 -0.28 -9.67 9.39
N HIS A 189 0.31 -10.85 9.60
CA HIS A 189 1.50 -10.97 10.43
C HIS A 189 2.65 -10.12 9.89
N SER A 190 3.46 -9.59 10.79
CA SER A 190 4.56 -8.70 10.42
C SER A 190 5.52 -9.33 9.39
N GLY A 191 5.75 -10.64 9.45
CA GLY A 191 6.55 -11.37 8.46
C GLY A 191 6.00 -11.28 7.04
N SER A 192 4.68 -11.28 6.90
CA SER A 192 4.02 -11.07 5.60
C SER A 192 4.07 -9.60 5.19
N ALA A 193 3.87 -8.68 6.15
CA ALA A 193 3.89 -7.25 5.89
C ALA A 193 5.23 -6.75 5.34
N ILE A 194 6.33 -7.39 5.67
CA ILE A 194 7.67 -7.08 5.17
C ILE A 194 8.18 -8.16 4.20
N GLY A 195 7.29 -9.01 3.69
CA GLY A 195 7.64 -10.25 2.99
C GLY A 195 8.04 -10.11 1.53
N MET A 196 8.05 -8.91 0.97
CA MET A 196 8.57 -8.63 -0.37
C MET A 196 9.99 -8.09 -0.26
N LYS A 197 10.81 -8.25 -1.28
CA LYS A 197 12.12 -7.58 -1.32
C LYS A 197 11.92 -6.06 -1.35
N ALA A 198 12.59 -5.35 -0.45
CA ALA A 198 12.53 -3.90 -0.37
C ALA A 198 13.72 -3.38 0.43
N LYS A 199 14.27 -2.24 0.04
CA LYS A 199 15.38 -1.63 0.77
C LYS A 199 14.98 -1.37 2.23
N HIS A 200 13.82 -0.74 2.46
CA HIS A 200 13.39 -0.33 3.80
C HIS A 200 12.30 -1.25 4.35
N LYS A 201 12.55 -1.80 5.52
CA LYS A 201 11.60 -2.65 6.26
C LYS A 201 11.52 -2.20 7.70
N VAL A 202 10.30 -2.11 8.23
CA VAL A 202 10.05 -1.64 9.60
C VAL A 202 9.06 -2.58 10.27
N VAL A 203 9.40 -3.04 11.47
CA VAL A 203 8.50 -3.86 12.29
C VAL A 203 8.33 -3.21 13.66
N TYR A 204 7.13 -2.75 13.95
CA TYR A 204 6.77 -2.22 15.27
C TYR A 204 6.61 -3.36 16.25
N TYR A 205 7.21 -3.23 17.43
CA TYR A 205 7.17 -4.27 18.45
C TYR A 205 5.77 -4.44 19.05
N SER A 206 5.50 -5.62 19.58
CA SER A 206 4.24 -5.95 20.23
C SER A 206 4.01 -5.15 21.51
N GLY A 207 2.75 -5.10 21.94
CA GLY A 207 2.37 -4.44 23.19
C GLY A 207 2.12 -2.94 23.07
N GLN A 208 2.10 -2.39 21.86
CA GLN A 208 1.92 -0.96 21.63
C GLN A 208 0.57 -0.60 21.02
N GLY A 209 -0.27 -1.61 20.74
CA GLY A 209 -1.62 -1.40 20.22
C GLY A 209 -1.70 -1.04 18.75
N LEU A 210 -0.65 -1.26 17.96
CA LEU A 210 -0.67 -1.02 16.52
C LEU A 210 -1.26 -2.23 15.81
N GLU A 211 -2.56 -2.26 15.73
CA GLU A 211 -3.31 -3.33 15.09
C GLU A 211 -3.55 -3.05 13.61
N HIS A 212 -4.14 -4.02 12.90
CA HIS A 212 -4.30 -3.98 11.44
C HIS A 212 -5.01 -2.73 10.93
N ASN A 213 -6.11 -2.33 11.58
CA ASN A 213 -6.90 -1.17 11.15
C ASN A 213 -6.53 0.12 11.88
N GLY A 214 -5.44 0.14 12.63
CA GLY A 214 -4.97 1.32 13.36
C GLY A 214 -3.62 1.85 12.88
N ILE A 215 -2.80 0.97 12.29
CA ILE A 215 -1.43 1.33 11.90
C ILE A 215 -1.38 2.51 10.92
N GLN A 216 -2.35 2.62 10.00
CA GLN A 216 -2.41 3.71 9.02
C GLN A 216 -2.92 5.04 9.61
N LYS A 217 -3.30 5.04 10.88
CA LYS A 217 -3.80 6.22 11.60
C LYS A 217 -2.87 6.67 12.71
N ALA A 218 -1.79 5.95 12.96
CA ALA A 218 -0.90 6.23 14.09
C ALA A 218 0.13 7.30 13.72
N GLY A 219 -0.03 8.47 14.28
CA GLY A 219 0.81 9.63 13.96
C GLY A 219 0.77 10.69 15.05
N GLY A 220 0.82 11.95 14.67
CA GLY A 220 0.92 13.08 15.59
C GLY A 220 2.26 13.07 16.32
N ASN A 221 2.23 13.29 17.63
CA ASN A 221 3.42 13.29 18.50
C ASN A 221 3.65 11.95 19.19
N LYS A 222 2.91 10.91 18.84
CA LYS A 222 3.08 9.59 19.43
C LYS A 222 4.42 8.98 19.03
N VAL A 223 5.01 8.23 19.95
CA VAL A 223 6.28 7.52 19.75
C VAL A 223 6.07 6.03 19.96
N TYR A 224 6.83 5.23 19.18
CA TYR A 224 6.73 3.78 19.21
C TYR A 224 8.10 3.15 19.12
N LYS A 225 8.22 1.94 19.62
CA LYS A 225 9.43 1.12 19.49
C LYS A 225 9.32 0.22 18.28
N TYR A 226 10.38 0.13 17.49
CA TYR A 226 10.44 -0.71 16.29
C TYR A 226 11.87 -1.12 15.99
N LYS A 227 12.00 -2.15 15.17
CA LYS A 227 13.24 -2.45 14.48
C LYS A 227 13.09 -2.10 13.00
N TYR A 228 14.19 -1.73 12.36
CA TYR A 228 14.18 -1.37 10.95
C TYR A 228 15.41 -1.91 10.24
N SER A 229 15.30 -2.05 8.93
CA SER A 229 16.39 -2.43 8.05
C SER A 229 16.38 -1.54 6.82
N ASP A 230 17.56 -1.10 6.39
CA ASP A 230 17.75 -0.33 5.17
C ASP A 230 18.50 -1.15 4.09
N ASN A 231 18.57 -2.47 4.26
CA ASN A 231 19.23 -3.38 3.33
C ASN A 231 18.43 -4.68 3.15
N ASN A 232 17.12 -4.55 2.98
CA ASN A 232 16.23 -5.67 2.70
C ASN A 232 16.18 -6.73 3.82
N GLY A 233 16.34 -6.31 5.08
CA GLY A 233 16.31 -7.24 6.21
C GLY A 233 17.60 -8.01 6.47
N ALA A 234 18.69 -7.68 5.77
CA ALA A 234 19.99 -8.33 6.02
C ALA A 234 20.57 -7.93 7.38
N ARG A 235 20.35 -6.69 7.79
CA ARG A 235 20.73 -6.19 9.11
C ARG A 235 19.56 -5.43 9.71
N TRP A 236 19.26 -5.70 10.97
CA TRP A 236 18.23 -5.01 11.74
C TRP A 236 18.83 -4.13 12.81
N SER A 237 18.26 -2.93 12.95
CA SER A 237 18.67 -1.96 13.97
C SER A 237 17.44 -1.47 14.71
N THR A 238 17.68 -0.94 15.92
CA THR A 238 16.70 -0.13 16.66
C THR A 238 17.14 1.31 16.56
N ASN A 239 16.21 2.26 16.72
CA ASN A 239 16.62 3.65 16.76
C ASN A 239 15.90 4.41 17.88
N SER A 240 16.50 5.54 18.27
CA SER A 240 16.01 6.40 19.35
C SER A 240 14.95 7.38 18.90
N GLU A 241 14.72 7.54 17.60
CA GLU A 241 13.76 8.52 17.09
C GLU A 241 12.32 8.11 17.31
N ARG A 242 12.05 6.82 17.44
CA ARG A 242 10.75 6.26 17.82
C ARG A 242 9.60 6.78 16.96
N ARG A 243 9.81 6.87 15.65
CA ARG A 243 8.84 7.40 14.68
C ARG A 243 7.55 6.60 14.70
N ALA A 244 6.40 7.28 14.84
CA ALA A 244 5.11 6.67 14.58
C ALA A 244 5.01 6.23 13.10
N PRO A 245 4.12 5.28 12.77
CA PRO A 245 3.97 4.83 11.37
C PRO A 245 3.78 5.98 10.37
N LEU A 246 2.97 6.98 10.68
CA LEU A 246 2.75 8.12 9.79
C LEU A 246 3.96 9.05 9.70
N ARG A 247 4.76 9.17 10.76
CA ARG A 247 6.02 9.91 10.66
C ARG A 247 7.03 9.15 9.81
N TYR A 248 7.10 7.84 9.96
CA TYR A 248 7.96 7.02 9.11
C TYR A 248 7.55 7.14 7.63
N THR A 249 6.23 7.12 7.38
CA THR A 249 5.67 7.35 6.05
C THR A 249 6.09 8.71 5.50
N TYR A 250 5.98 9.78 6.28
CA TYR A 250 6.41 11.11 5.88
C TYR A 250 7.90 11.14 5.50
N GLU A 251 8.77 10.55 6.31
CA GLU A 251 10.20 10.52 6.04
C GLU A 251 10.52 9.73 4.75
N ALA A 252 9.84 8.61 4.54
CA ALA A 252 10.00 7.82 3.33
C ALA A 252 9.57 8.61 2.08
N LEU A 253 8.42 9.28 2.14
CA LEU A 253 7.92 10.10 1.03
C LEU A 253 8.81 11.32 0.77
N ARG A 254 9.34 11.92 1.83
CA ARG A 254 10.26 13.04 1.73
C ARG A 254 11.59 12.64 1.08
N HIS A 255 11.98 11.40 1.26
CA HIS A 255 13.19 10.79 0.70
C HIS A 255 14.43 11.64 0.96
N PRO A 256 14.84 11.81 2.22
CA PRO A 256 16.02 12.62 2.54
C PRO A 256 17.30 12.00 1.95
N SER A 257 18.34 12.82 1.76
CA SER A 257 19.59 12.39 1.10
C SER A 257 20.27 11.18 1.75
N VAL A 258 20.05 10.98 3.05
CA VAL A 258 20.56 9.83 3.80
C VAL A 258 19.56 8.69 3.95
N TRP A 259 18.49 8.73 3.19
CA TRP A 259 17.45 7.72 3.22
C TRP A 259 17.84 6.45 2.43
#